data_63f86a27cedb5046d63315f93aa518e3
#
_entry.id   63f86a27cedb5046d63315f93aa518e3
#
_cell.length_a   1.000
_cell.length_b   1.000
_cell.length_c   1.000
_cell.angle_alpha   90.00
_cell.angle_beta   90.00
_cell.angle_gamma   90.00
#
_symmetry.space_group_name_H-M   'P 1'
#
loop_
_entity.id
_entity.type
_entity.pdbx_description
1 polymer ?
#
loop_
_entity_poly.entity_id
_entity_poly.type
_entity_poly.pdbx_seq_one_letter_code
_entity_poly.pdbx_strand_id
1 'polypeptide(L)'
;MSATADLYLGVDGGGTGCRCRLETAGGEVLGSGIAGPASLRLGLETSLAAVMQAARGAISEAGLTDVDFARVRAGICLAGIGRKGIREQLAAWNSPFAQTVFESDGLAACLGAHGGEDGGIVIIGTGSIGLARVKGEEIRIGGYGFPIGDEGSGADLGLAAIRVSLRAHDGREPATRFTQDVLARFEADPFEVVAWMDKAHATDYATLAPLVLRHADLGDSHARMIMQNAAAMIDAMVRTLFERDVPRVALIGGLSSAMEAWLAPDVRRRLSHVKSDAIAGALSLVRPRA
;
A
#
# COMPACT_ATOMS: atom_id res chain seq x y z
N MET A 1 -44.66 2.32 2.85
CA MET A 1 -43.40 2.99 2.57
C MET A 1 -42.35 1.90 2.63
N SER A 2 -41.87 1.42 1.46
CA SER A 2 -40.77 0.46 1.41
C SER A 2 -39.55 1.16 1.99
N ALA A 3 -38.94 0.59 3.04
CA ALA A 3 -37.68 1.07 3.56
C ALA A 3 -36.68 1.03 2.39
N THR A 4 -36.25 2.21 1.95
CA THR A 4 -35.21 2.32 0.90
C THR A 4 -33.99 1.62 1.45
N ALA A 5 -33.62 0.50 0.86
CA ALA A 5 -32.44 -0.28 1.30
C ALA A 5 -31.23 0.63 1.31
N ASP A 6 -30.50 0.65 2.43
CA ASP A 6 -29.24 1.38 2.55
C ASP A 6 -28.22 0.78 1.56
N LEU A 7 -27.57 1.65 0.78
CA LEU A 7 -26.50 1.31 -0.13
C LEU A 7 -25.15 1.69 0.49
N TYR A 8 -24.15 0.89 0.25
CA TYR A 8 -22.82 1.06 0.83
C TYR A 8 -21.76 1.14 -0.28
N LEU A 9 -20.98 2.20 -0.28
CA LEU A 9 -19.90 2.41 -1.24
C LEU A 9 -18.56 2.39 -0.50
N GLY A 10 -17.66 1.51 -0.89
CA GLY A 10 -16.27 1.54 -0.47
C GLY A 10 -15.41 2.10 -1.57
N VAL A 11 -14.53 3.06 -1.24
CA VAL A 11 -13.62 3.70 -2.18
C VAL A 11 -12.18 3.57 -1.70
N ASP A 12 -11.29 3.08 -2.57
CA ASP A 12 -9.85 3.00 -2.40
C ASP A 12 -9.19 3.92 -3.43
N GLY A 13 -8.68 5.08 -2.98
CA GLY A 13 -8.09 6.11 -3.82
C GLY A 13 -6.60 6.31 -3.55
N GLY A 14 -5.79 5.84 -4.47
CA GLY A 14 -4.33 5.87 -4.41
C GLY A 14 -3.66 6.80 -5.43
N GLY A 15 -2.32 6.75 -5.46
CA GLY A 15 -1.51 7.53 -6.40
C GLY A 15 -1.58 7.07 -7.85
N THR A 16 -2.03 5.85 -8.12
CA THR A 16 -2.10 5.25 -9.47
C THR A 16 -3.51 5.13 -10.01
N GLY A 17 -4.53 5.18 -9.13
CA GLY A 17 -5.93 5.04 -9.53
C GLY A 17 -6.88 5.12 -8.35
N CYS A 18 -8.17 5.14 -8.66
CA CYS A 18 -9.27 5.10 -7.73
C CYS A 18 -10.20 3.95 -8.12
N ARG A 19 -10.58 3.13 -7.15
CA ARG A 19 -11.49 2.01 -7.35
C ARG A 19 -12.59 2.07 -6.29
N CYS A 20 -13.79 1.67 -6.66
CA CYS A 20 -14.87 1.56 -5.70
C CYS A 20 -15.79 0.38 -6.00
N ARG A 21 -16.58 0.02 -5.00
CA ARG A 21 -17.59 -1.04 -5.07
C ARG A 21 -18.83 -0.61 -4.30
N LEU A 22 -19.98 -0.71 -4.97
CA LEU A 22 -21.30 -0.47 -4.40
C LEU A 22 -21.92 -1.80 -3.99
N GLU A 23 -22.42 -1.89 -2.77
CA GLU A 23 -23.01 -3.10 -2.21
C GLU A 23 -24.33 -2.82 -1.50
N THR A 24 -25.17 -3.84 -1.40
CA THR A 24 -26.36 -3.82 -0.52
C THR A 24 -25.96 -3.96 0.95
N ALA A 25 -26.91 -3.78 1.87
CA ALA A 25 -26.70 -4.07 3.29
C ALA A 25 -26.30 -5.53 3.54
N GLY A 26 -26.78 -6.46 2.73
CA GLY A 26 -26.43 -7.89 2.79
C GLY A 26 -25.06 -8.25 2.20
N GLY A 27 -24.34 -7.30 1.60
CA GLY A 27 -23.02 -7.54 1.01
C GLY A 27 -23.04 -7.99 -0.46
N GLU A 28 -24.21 -7.95 -1.10
CA GLU A 28 -24.30 -8.21 -2.53
C GLU A 28 -23.69 -7.04 -3.32
N VAL A 29 -22.78 -7.33 -4.24
CA VAL A 29 -22.15 -6.35 -5.12
C VAL A 29 -23.14 -5.95 -6.20
N LEU A 30 -23.46 -4.66 -6.27
CA LEU A 30 -24.35 -4.09 -7.27
C LEU A 30 -23.61 -3.47 -8.45
N GLY A 31 -22.41 -2.93 -8.19
CA GLY A 31 -21.60 -2.32 -9.23
C GLY A 31 -20.22 -1.90 -8.73
N SER A 32 -19.34 -1.68 -9.67
CA SER A 32 -17.94 -1.27 -9.45
C SER A 32 -17.60 -0.08 -10.31
N GLY A 33 -16.61 0.71 -9.88
CA GLY A 33 -16.17 1.85 -10.64
C GLY A 33 -14.66 2.07 -10.55
N ILE A 34 -14.10 2.61 -11.61
CA ILE A 34 -12.66 2.90 -11.71
C ILE A 34 -12.50 4.32 -12.23
N ALA A 35 -11.50 5.02 -11.71
CA ALA A 35 -11.08 6.34 -12.18
C ALA A 35 -9.56 6.49 -12.12
N GLY A 36 -9.06 7.62 -12.59
CA GLY A 36 -7.66 8.00 -12.45
C GLY A 36 -7.20 8.18 -10.99
N PRO A 37 -5.96 8.62 -10.77
CA PRO A 37 -5.40 8.83 -9.44
C PRO A 37 -6.27 9.72 -8.54
N ALA A 38 -6.43 9.32 -7.26
CA ALA A 38 -7.19 10.05 -6.24
C ALA A 38 -6.35 10.37 -4.99
N SER A 39 -5.05 10.52 -5.16
CA SER A 39 -4.17 10.93 -4.05
C SER A 39 -4.33 12.41 -3.75
N LEU A 40 -4.52 12.77 -2.48
CA LEU A 40 -4.62 14.17 -2.02
C LEU A 40 -3.33 15.00 -2.23
N ARG A 41 -2.26 14.36 -2.69
CA ARG A 41 -1.06 15.05 -3.20
C ARG A 41 -1.31 15.80 -4.52
N LEU A 42 -2.31 15.36 -5.29
CA LEU A 42 -2.72 15.95 -6.57
C LEU A 42 -3.69 17.14 -6.38
N GLY A 43 -4.06 17.43 -5.13
CA GLY A 43 -5.06 18.43 -4.78
C GLY A 43 -6.42 17.81 -4.45
N LEU A 44 -7.18 18.53 -3.60
CA LEU A 44 -8.46 18.05 -3.09
C LEU A 44 -9.50 17.89 -4.21
N GLU A 45 -9.67 18.89 -5.06
CA GLU A 45 -10.66 18.88 -6.13
C GLU A 45 -10.42 17.73 -7.11
N THR A 46 -9.18 17.57 -7.57
CA THR A 46 -8.78 16.48 -8.48
C THR A 46 -9.07 15.12 -7.86
N SER A 47 -8.73 14.94 -6.59
CA SER A 47 -8.94 13.66 -5.90
C SER A 47 -10.43 13.35 -5.72
N LEU A 48 -11.23 14.34 -5.32
CA LEU A 48 -12.68 14.18 -5.17
C LEU A 48 -13.39 13.98 -6.51
N ALA A 49 -12.92 14.63 -7.58
CA ALA A 49 -13.44 14.41 -8.93
C ALA A 49 -13.22 12.94 -9.38
N ALA A 50 -12.03 12.37 -9.12
CA ALA A 50 -11.75 10.98 -9.41
C ALA A 50 -12.64 10.02 -8.57
N VAL A 51 -12.84 10.31 -7.27
CA VAL A 51 -13.77 9.56 -6.41
C VAL A 51 -15.17 9.58 -6.99
N MET A 52 -15.68 10.76 -7.36
CA MET A 52 -17.03 10.88 -7.92
C MET A 52 -17.17 10.23 -9.29
N GLN A 53 -16.11 10.24 -10.09
CA GLN A 53 -16.09 9.51 -11.38
C GLN A 53 -16.20 8.00 -11.14
N ALA A 54 -15.41 7.44 -10.22
CA ALA A 54 -15.50 6.02 -9.87
C ALA A 54 -16.90 5.69 -9.31
N ALA A 55 -17.42 6.52 -8.38
CA ALA A 55 -18.74 6.31 -7.79
C ALA A 55 -19.87 6.31 -8.84
N ARG A 56 -19.84 7.24 -9.81
CA ARG A 56 -20.80 7.24 -10.93
C ARG A 56 -20.72 5.96 -11.77
N GLY A 57 -19.51 5.45 -12.01
CA GLY A 57 -19.33 4.16 -12.68
C GLY A 57 -20.05 3.04 -11.96
N ALA A 58 -19.87 2.92 -10.64
CA ALA A 58 -20.51 1.88 -9.83
C ALA A 58 -22.05 2.05 -9.76
N ILE A 59 -22.54 3.29 -9.63
CA ILE A 59 -23.98 3.60 -9.63
C ILE A 59 -24.62 3.23 -10.99
N SER A 60 -23.96 3.60 -12.09
CA SER A 60 -24.45 3.29 -13.45
C SER A 60 -24.48 1.77 -13.71
N GLU A 61 -23.43 1.04 -13.29
CA GLU A 61 -23.41 -0.43 -13.42
C GLU A 61 -24.54 -1.10 -12.62
N ALA A 62 -24.93 -0.52 -11.49
CA ALA A 62 -26.06 -0.96 -10.68
C ALA A 62 -27.43 -0.60 -11.27
N GLY A 63 -27.51 0.09 -12.41
CA GLY A 63 -28.76 0.58 -13.00
C GLY A 63 -29.41 1.74 -12.22
N LEU A 64 -28.62 2.43 -11.38
CA LEU A 64 -29.03 3.59 -10.58
C LEU A 64 -28.56 4.89 -11.22
N THR A 65 -28.96 6.03 -10.63
CA THR A 65 -28.65 7.38 -11.13
C THR A 65 -28.02 8.24 -10.04
N ASP A 66 -27.54 9.43 -10.38
CA ASP A 66 -26.91 10.35 -9.42
C ASP A 66 -27.82 10.79 -8.26
N VAL A 67 -29.16 10.71 -8.43
CA VAL A 67 -30.10 11.01 -7.34
C VAL A 67 -30.08 9.95 -6.23
N ASP A 68 -29.60 8.74 -6.54
CA ASP A 68 -29.49 7.66 -5.57
C ASP A 68 -28.30 7.82 -4.63
N PHE A 69 -27.35 8.73 -4.91
CA PHE A 69 -26.26 9.04 -3.96
C PHE A 69 -26.77 9.44 -2.57
N ALA A 70 -27.91 10.11 -2.49
CA ALA A 70 -28.54 10.46 -1.21
C ALA A 70 -28.98 9.25 -0.34
N ARG A 71 -28.88 8.04 -0.87
CA ARG A 71 -29.16 6.76 -0.16
C ARG A 71 -27.88 5.98 0.16
N VAL A 72 -26.73 6.45 -0.31
CA VAL A 72 -25.45 5.76 -0.20
C VAL A 72 -24.69 6.21 1.04
N ARG A 73 -24.20 5.28 1.82
CA ARG A 73 -23.20 5.51 2.86
C ARG A 73 -21.82 5.18 2.30
N ALA A 74 -20.93 6.17 2.21
CA ALA A 74 -19.64 6.06 1.54
C ALA A 74 -18.46 6.08 2.53
N GLY A 75 -17.68 5.00 2.54
CA GLY A 75 -16.34 4.96 3.13
C GLY A 75 -15.32 5.29 2.06
N ILE A 76 -14.65 6.44 2.17
CA ILE A 76 -13.74 6.98 1.16
C ILE A 76 -12.34 7.01 1.76
N CYS A 77 -11.45 6.19 1.25
CA CYS A 77 -10.09 6.07 1.75
C CYS A 77 -9.10 6.60 0.73
N LEU A 78 -8.29 7.59 1.14
CA LEU A 78 -7.44 8.36 0.23
C LEU A 78 -5.99 8.44 0.70
N ALA A 79 -5.06 8.19 -0.24
CA ALA A 79 -3.65 8.45 -0.03
C ALA A 79 -3.40 9.93 0.29
N GLY A 80 -2.62 10.19 1.34
CA GLY A 80 -2.21 11.54 1.70
C GLY A 80 -3.16 12.29 2.64
N ILE A 81 -4.15 11.65 3.23
CA ILE A 81 -5.11 12.27 4.17
C ILE A 81 -4.45 12.81 5.45
N GLY A 82 -3.32 12.25 5.87
CA GLY A 82 -2.57 12.70 7.05
C GLY A 82 -1.85 14.04 6.90
N ARG A 83 -1.94 14.71 5.74
CA ARG A 83 -1.32 16.03 5.54
C ARG A 83 -2.09 17.10 6.31
N LYS A 84 -1.35 18.08 6.82
CA LYS A 84 -1.91 19.19 7.62
C LYS A 84 -3.05 19.92 6.86
N GLY A 85 -4.19 20.09 7.51
CA GLY A 85 -5.33 20.83 6.99
C GLY A 85 -6.23 20.05 6.03
N ILE A 86 -5.88 18.81 5.66
CA ILE A 86 -6.68 18.03 4.70
C ILE A 86 -7.97 17.49 5.33
N ARG A 87 -7.91 17.02 6.58
CA ARG A 87 -9.12 16.51 7.26
C ARG A 87 -10.19 17.59 7.44
N GLU A 88 -9.78 18.82 7.73
CA GLU A 88 -10.68 19.98 7.83
C GLU A 88 -11.32 20.31 6.47
N GLN A 89 -10.54 20.28 5.38
CA GLN A 89 -11.06 20.51 4.04
C GLN A 89 -12.03 19.41 3.60
N LEU A 90 -11.75 18.15 3.91
CA LEU A 90 -12.64 17.03 3.63
C LEU A 90 -13.94 17.12 4.45
N ALA A 91 -13.87 17.56 5.70
CA ALA A 91 -15.05 17.77 6.54
C ALA A 91 -15.96 18.90 6.01
N ALA A 92 -15.39 19.88 5.31
CA ALA A 92 -16.13 20.97 4.68
C ALA A 92 -16.69 20.60 3.29
N TRP A 93 -16.36 19.43 2.76
CA TRP A 93 -16.87 19.01 1.46
C TRP A 93 -18.38 18.75 1.50
N ASN A 94 -19.11 19.38 0.57
CA ASN A 94 -20.55 19.14 0.41
C ASN A 94 -20.75 17.78 -0.29
N SER A 95 -20.78 16.73 0.50
CA SER A 95 -20.93 15.36 0.02
C SER A 95 -22.34 15.09 -0.53
N PRO A 96 -22.48 14.44 -1.69
CA PRO A 96 -23.78 14.00 -2.20
C PRO A 96 -24.31 12.76 -1.50
N PHE A 97 -23.49 12.06 -0.71
CA PHE A 97 -23.86 10.82 -0.04
C PHE A 97 -24.63 11.06 1.26
N ALA A 98 -25.50 10.11 1.64
CA ALA A 98 -26.23 10.15 2.90
C ALA A 98 -25.31 10.22 4.13
N GLN A 99 -24.17 9.57 4.04
CA GLN A 99 -23.10 9.60 5.04
C GLN A 99 -21.76 9.43 4.34
N THR A 100 -20.73 10.15 4.80
CA THR A 100 -19.37 9.98 4.31
C THR A 100 -18.41 9.86 5.47
N VAL A 101 -17.54 8.85 5.41
CA VAL A 101 -16.40 8.67 6.32
C VAL A 101 -15.14 8.70 5.49
N PHE A 102 -14.22 9.60 5.83
CA PHE A 102 -12.92 9.70 5.19
C PHE A 102 -11.83 9.09 6.06
N GLU A 103 -11.00 8.21 5.45
CA GLU A 103 -9.84 7.62 6.12
C GLU A 103 -8.64 7.44 5.17
N SER A 104 -7.52 6.97 5.72
CA SER A 104 -6.33 6.68 4.92
C SER A 104 -6.52 5.38 4.12
N ASP A 105 -5.90 5.34 2.94
CA ASP A 105 -5.77 4.13 2.12
C ASP A 105 -5.09 2.98 2.90
N GLY A 106 -4.10 3.31 3.72
CA GLY A 106 -3.44 2.35 4.60
C GLY A 106 -4.38 1.76 5.66
N LEU A 107 -5.26 2.57 6.28
CA LEU A 107 -6.27 2.06 7.23
C LEU A 107 -7.28 1.17 6.52
N ALA A 108 -7.72 1.55 5.32
CA ALA A 108 -8.62 0.71 4.52
C ALA A 108 -7.98 -0.67 4.23
N ALA A 109 -6.72 -0.67 3.82
CA ALA A 109 -5.98 -1.90 3.59
C ALA A 109 -5.87 -2.76 4.88
N CYS A 110 -5.61 -2.13 6.03
CA CYS A 110 -5.54 -2.79 7.32
C CYS A 110 -6.89 -3.41 7.72
N LEU A 111 -7.98 -2.65 7.63
CA LEU A 111 -9.32 -3.13 7.93
C LEU A 111 -9.75 -4.26 6.96
N GLY A 112 -9.46 -4.12 5.68
CA GLY A 112 -9.72 -5.16 4.69
C GLY A 112 -8.97 -6.45 4.98
N ALA A 113 -7.68 -6.35 5.31
CA ALA A 113 -6.86 -7.50 5.65
C ALA A 113 -7.42 -8.30 6.84
N HIS A 114 -8.12 -7.65 7.76
CA HIS A 114 -8.63 -8.26 8.99
C HIS A 114 -10.16 -8.31 9.08
N GLY A 115 -10.90 -8.02 7.99
CA GLY A 115 -12.37 -8.07 7.96
C GLY A 115 -13.04 -7.05 8.88
N GLY A 116 -12.43 -5.87 9.03
CA GLY A 116 -12.91 -4.78 9.89
C GLY A 116 -12.52 -4.90 11.36
N GLU A 117 -11.83 -5.98 11.74
CA GLU A 117 -11.36 -6.23 13.12
C GLU A 117 -9.99 -5.56 13.38
N ASP A 118 -9.64 -5.45 14.68
CA ASP A 118 -8.33 -4.98 15.10
C ASP A 118 -7.20 -5.86 14.56
N GLY A 119 -6.14 -5.24 14.08
CA GLY A 119 -4.98 -5.90 13.50
C GLY A 119 -4.00 -4.91 12.90
N GLY A 120 -2.92 -5.41 12.34
CA GLY A 120 -1.88 -4.64 11.68
C GLY A 120 -1.49 -5.24 10.33
N ILE A 121 -0.90 -4.41 9.52
CA ILE A 121 -0.31 -4.79 8.24
C ILE A 121 1.10 -4.23 8.13
N VAL A 122 1.96 -4.94 7.41
CA VAL A 122 3.19 -4.37 6.87
C VAL A 122 3.06 -4.35 5.35
N ILE A 123 3.06 -3.15 4.79
CA ILE A 123 3.01 -2.92 3.35
C ILE A 123 4.44 -2.95 2.83
N ILE A 124 4.71 -3.80 1.84
CA ILE A 124 6.02 -3.94 1.20
C ILE A 124 5.84 -3.79 -0.31
N GLY A 125 6.18 -2.60 -0.80
CA GLY A 125 6.09 -2.23 -2.21
C GLY A 125 7.32 -1.43 -2.63
N THR A 126 7.12 -0.32 -3.34
CA THR A 126 8.18 0.66 -3.62
C THR A 126 8.79 1.20 -2.32
N GLY A 127 7.95 1.51 -1.32
CA GLY A 127 8.33 1.79 0.07
C GLY A 127 7.87 0.68 1.02
N SER A 128 8.11 0.87 2.32
CA SER A 128 7.64 -0.03 3.37
C SER A 128 7.07 0.74 4.56
N ILE A 129 5.99 0.21 5.16
CA ILE A 129 5.33 0.81 6.32
C ILE A 129 4.56 -0.24 7.10
N GLY A 130 4.67 -0.19 8.42
CA GLY A 130 3.79 -0.89 9.35
C GLY A 130 2.64 0.00 9.80
N LEU A 131 1.41 -0.49 9.69
CA LEU A 131 0.20 0.19 10.14
C LEU A 131 -0.65 -0.79 10.96
N ALA A 132 -1.29 -0.30 12.00
CA ALA A 132 -2.25 -1.11 12.74
C ALA A 132 -3.37 -0.24 13.30
N ARG A 133 -4.49 -0.90 13.62
CA ARG A 133 -5.59 -0.34 14.41
C ARG A 133 -5.91 -1.29 15.55
N VAL A 134 -5.87 -0.77 16.77
CA VAL A 134 -6.19 -1.53 17.98
C VAL A 134 -7.08 -0.66 18.87
N LYS A 135 -8.29 -1.13 19.18
CA LYS A 135 -9.27 -0.40 20.02
C LYS A 135 -9.58 1.02 19.54
N GLY A 136 -9.53 1.23 18.22
CA GLY A 136 -9.74 2.53 17.60
C GLY A 136 -8.50 3.39 17.45
N GLU A 137 -7.39 3.06 18.12
CA GLU A 137 -6.13 3.76 18.03
C GLU A 137 -5.31 3.29 16.82
N GLU A 138 -4.74 4.24 16.07
CA GLU A 138 -3.85 3.94 14.96
C GLU A 138 -2.39 3.87 15.40
N ILE A 139 -1.69 2.85 14.94
CA ILE A 139 -0.26 2.65 15.17
C ILE A 139 0.45 2.72 13.81
N ARG A 140 1.51 3.51 13.76
CA ARG A 140 2.39 3.60 12.59
C ARG A 140 3.82 3.25 12.99
N ILE A 141 4.50 2.45 12.12
CA ILE A 141 5.91 2.08 12.25
C ILE A 141 6.58 2.27 10.89
N GLY A 142 7.65 3.02 10.84
CA GLY A 142 8.38 3.31 9.60
C GLY A 142 7.59 4.15 8.59
N GLY A 143 7.87 3.94 7.30
CA GLY A 143 7.22 4.67 6.22
C GLY A 143 7.58 6.15 6.15
N TYR A 144 8.81 6.49 6.54
CA TYR A 144 9.30 7.88 6.55
C TYR A 144 9.83 8.34 5.20
N GLY A 145 9.85 7.46 4.24
CA GLY A 145 10.25 7.73 2.86
C GLY A 145 11.70 7.39 2.57
N PHE A 146 11.94 6.96 1.35
CA PHE A 146 13.26 6.67 0.80
C PHE A 146 14.03 7.98 0.57
N PRO A 147 15.36 8.03 0.81
CA PRO A 147 16.24 6.90 1.18
C PRO A 147 16.51 6.78 2.70
N ILE A 148 15.87 7.55 3.56
CA ILE A 148 16.13 7.57 5.01
C ILE A 148 15.24 6.62 5.80
N GLY A 149 14.19 6.12 5.18
CA GLY A 149 13.27 5.12 5.68
C GLY A 149 12.91 4.15 4.56
N ASP A 150 11.75 3.48 4.70
CA ASP A 150 11.28 2.47 3.75
C ASP A 150 12.21 1.24 3.68
N GLU A 151 12.81 0.87 4.80
CA GLU A 151 13.74 -0.26 4.92
C GLU A 151 13.05 -1.57 4.54
N GLY A 152 13.76 -2.41 3.79
CA GLY A 152 13.24 -3.69 3.27
C GLY A 152 12.30 -3.55 2.08
N SER A 153 12.08 -2.34 1.56
CA SER A 153 11.25 -2.07 0.39
C SER A 153 11.97 -2.34 -0.94
N GLY A 154 11.21 -2.24 -2.05
CA GLY A 154 11.79 -2.34 -3.39
C GLY A 154 12.84 -1.27 -3.68
N ALA A 155 12.63 -0.05 -3.20
CA ALA A 155 13.61 1.03 -3.36
C ALA A 155 14.89 0.77 -2.55
N ASP A 156 14.77 0.25 -1.34
CA ASP A 156 15.91 -0.13 -0.50
C ASP A 156 16.69 -1.30 -1.10
N LEU A 157 16.00 -2.33 -1.61
CA LEU A 157 16.62 -3.42 -2.36
C LEU A 157 17.42 -2.90 -3.56
N GLY A 158 16.85 -1.97 -4.33
CA GLY A 158 17.50 -1.37 -5.49
C GLY A 158 18.73 -0.55 -5.12
N LEU A 159 18.65 0.24 -4.06
CA LEU A 159 19.79 1.01 -3.55
C LEU A 159 20.93 0.11 -3.06
N ALA A 160 20.58 -0.95 -2.33
CA ALA A 160 21.55 -1.94 -1.86
C ALA A 160 22.23 -2.67 -3.03
N ALA A 161 21.45 -3.00 -4.08
CA ALA A 161 21.98 -3.61 -5.31
C ALA A 161 23.01 -2.71 -6.02
N ILE A 162 22.69 -1.44 -6.20
CA ILE A 162 23.61 -0.46 -6.80
C ILE A 162 24.88 -0.35 -5.95
N ARG A 163 24.74 -0.18 -4.63
CA ARG A 163 25.89 -0.01 -3.72
C ARG A 163 26.85 -1.20 -3.76
N VAL A 164 26.35 -2.44 -3.74
CA VAL A 164 27.23 -3.61 -3.80
C VAL A 164 27.88 -3.77 -5.17
N SER A 165 27.15 -3.43 -6.24
CA SER A 165 27.66 -3.53 -7.61
C SER A 165 28.79 -2.54 -7.89
N LEU A 166 28.69 -1.31 -7.38
CA LEU A 166 29.75 -0.33 -7.44
C LEU A 166 30.98 -0.78 -6.63
N ARG A 167 30.78 -1.35 -5.43
CA ARG A 167 31.89 -1.92 -4.65
C ARG A 167 32.57 -3.09 -5.36
N ALA A 168 31.82 -3.92 -6.06
CA ALA A 168 32.35 -5.00 -6.87
C ALA A 168 33.13 -4.48 -8.09
N HIS A 169 32.66 -3.40 -8.72
CA HIS A 169 33.38 -2.71 -9.80
C HIS A 169 34.74 -2.19 -9.34
N ASP A 170 34.81 -1.60 -8.16
CA ASP A 170 36.06 -1.07 -7.57
C ASP A 170 37.00 -2.19 -7.03
N GLY A 171 36.56 -3.45 -7.03
CA GLY A 171 37.34 -4.56 -6.44
C GLY A 171 37.28 -4.64 -4.90
N ARG A 172 36.39 -3.87 -4.25
CA ARG A 172 36.16 -3.93 -2.78
C ARG A 172 35.25 -5.09 -2.37
N GLU A 173 34.56 -5.69 -3.31
CA GLU A 173 33.69 -6.88 -3.16
C GLU A 173 33.92 -7.81 -4.35
N PRO A 174 33.68 -9.11 -4.21
CA PRO A 174 33.75 -10.03 -5.35
C PRO A 174 32.71 -9.67 -6.42
N ALA A 175 33.16 -9.64 -7.69
CA ALA A 175 32.22 -9.50 -8.81
C ALA A 175 31.44 -10.80 -9.00
N THR A 176 30.14 -10.69 -9.12
CA THR A 176 29.21 -11.80 -9.40
C THR A 176 28.38 -11.52 -10.64
N ARG A 177 27.65 -12.52 -11.12
CA ARG A 177 26.70 -12.31 -12.23
C ARG A 177 25.63 -11.27 -11.85
N PHE A 178 25.20 -11.24 -10.60
CA PHE A 178 24.25 -10.24 -10.10
C PHE A 178 24.81 -8.82 -10.21
N THR A 179 26.02 -8.58 -9.71
CA THR A 179 26.64 -7.24 -9.74
C THR A 179 26.87 -6.76 -11.16
N GLN A 180 27.22 -7.66 -12.08
CA GLN A 180 27.37 -7.39 -13.52
C GLN A 180 26.02 -7.03 -14.17
N ASP A 181 24.96 -7.81 -13.90
CA ASP A 181 23.63 -7.58 -14.45
C ASP A 181 23.01 -6.26 -13.92
N VAL A 182 23.34 -5.84 -12.69
CA VAL A 182 22.94 -4.53 -12.15
C VAL A 182 23.64 -3.41 -12.93
N LEU A 183 24.96 -3.46 -13.07
CA LEU A 183 25.73 -2.43 -13.79
C LEU A 183 25.39 -2.38 -15.28
N ALA A 184 25.04 -3.50 -15.89
CA ALA A 184 24.57 -3.55 -17.28
C ALA A 184 23.33 -2.69 -17.56
N ARG A 185 22.52 -2.38 -16.53
CA ARG A 185 21.41 -1.41 -16.63
C ARG A 185 21.89 0.04 -16.84
N PHE A 186 23.17 0.29 -16.61
CA PHE A 186 23.82 1.57 -16.67
C PHE A 186 25.04 1.48 -17.61
N GLU A 187 24.90 0.77 -18.73
CA GLU A 187 25.95 0.60 -19.75
C GLU A 187 27.29 0.06 -19.19
N ALA A 188 27.26 -0.58 -18.02
CA ALA A 188 28.40 -1.01 -17.23
C ALA A 188 29.36 0.14 -16.84
N ASP A 189 28.88 1.39 -16.85
CA ASP A 189 29.62 2.59 -16.47
C ASP A 189 29.15 3.13 -15.11
N PRO A 190 30.02 3.20 -14.07
CA PRO A 190 29.66 3.81 -12.79
C PRO A 190 29.22 5.29 -12.89
N PHE A 191 29.71 6.04 -13.87
CA PHE A 191 29.31 7.44 -14.05
C PHE A 191 27.89 7.58 -14.57
N GLU A 192 27.39 6.60 -15.34
CA GLU A 192 25.97 6.54 -15.73
C GLU A 192 25.08 6.27 -14.53
N VAL A 193 25.54 5.50 -13.54
CA VAL A 193 24.82 5.33 -12.25
C VAL A 193 24.68 6.68 -11.54
N VAL A 194 25.74 7.49 -11.51
CA VAL A 194 25.73 8.81 -10.86
C VAL A 194 24.76 9.75 -11.58
N ALA A 195 24.84 9.83 -12.92
CA ALA A 195 23.97 10.66 -13.73
C ALA A 195 22.48 10.27 -13.61
N TRP A 196 22.20 8.97 -13.48
CA TRP A 196 20.87 8.45 -13.24
C TRP A 196 20.37 8.80 -11.84
N MET A 197 21.21 8.66 -10.81
CA MET A 197 20.88 8.93 -9.40
C MET A 197 20.40 10.37 -9.19
N ASP A 198 20.96 11.36 -9.92
CA ASP A 198 20.59 12.77 -9.79
C ASP A 198 19.11 13.04 -10.11
N LYS A 199 18.44 12.13 -10.83
CA LYS A 199 17.05 12.26 -11.29
C LYS A 199 16.15 11.16 -10.75
N ALA A 200 16.72 10.08 -10.19
CA ALA A 200 16.00 8.89 -9.81
C ALA A 200 15.18 9.10 -8.53
N HIS A 201 13.96 8.60 -8.56
CA HIS A 201 13.04 8.55 -7.42
C HIS A 201 12.98 7.12 -6.85
N ALA A 202 12.33 6.93 -5.72
CA ALA A 202 12.14 5.63 -5.08
C ALA A 202 11.60 4.56 -6.05
N THR A 203 10.69 4.93 -6.95
CA THR A 203 10.13 4.04 -7.96
C THR A 203 11.18 3.53 -8.94
N ASP A 204 12.16 4.35 -9.30
CA ASP A 204 13.22 3.97 -10.23
C ASP A 204 14.16 2.95 -9.59
N TYR A 205 14.55 3.18 -8.33
CA TYR A 205 15.31 2.20 -7.54
C TYR A 205 14.55 0.88 -7.41
N ALA A 206 13.24 0.92 -7.14
CA ALA A 206 12.42 -0.27 -6.99
C ALA A 206 12.36 -1.13 -8.27
N THR A 207 12.65 -0.59 -9.45
CA THR A 207 12.74 -1.37 -10.70
C THR A 207 13.86 -2.42 -10.68
N LEU A 208 14.81 -2.29 -9.77
CA LEU A 208 15.91 -3.25 -9.59
C LEU A 208 15.54 -4.41 -8.65
N ALA A 209 14.47 -4.29 -7.85
CA ALA A 209 14.06 -5.34 -6.90
C ALA A 209 13.82 -6.71 -7.57
N PRO A 210 13.16 -6.82 -8.74
CA PRO A 210 13.04 -8.11 -9.43
C PRO A 210 14.39 -8.76 -9.79
N LEU A 211 15.42 -7.96 -10.04
CA LEU A 211 16.76 -8.47 -10.31
C LEU A 211 17.38 -9.05 -9.05
N VAL A 212 17.23 -8.37 -7.90
CA VAL A 212 17.68 -8.87 -6.59
C VAL A 212 17.01 -10.22 -6.28
N LEU A 213 15.68 -10.28 -6.38
CA LEU A 213 14.90 -11.50 -6.09
C LEU A 213 15.38 -12.67 -6.95
N ARG A 214 15.46 -12.47 -8.27
CA ARG A 214 15.90 -13.50 -9.22
C ARG A 214 17.28 -14.06 -8.87
N HIS A 215 18.26 -13.19 -8.60
CA HIS A 215 19.61 -13.64 -8.29
C HIS A 215 19.74 -14.26 -6.89
N ALA A 216 18.92 -13.82 -5.94
CA ALA A 216 18.85 -14.45 -4.63
C ALA A 216 18.33 -15.89 -4.73
N ASP A 217 17.31 -16.15 -5.57
CA ASP A 217 16.78 -17.47 -5.87
C ASP A 217 17.82 -18.37 -6.57
N LEU A 218 18.65 -17.77 -7.43
CA LEU A 218 19.78 -18.45 -8.10
C LEU A 218 20.98 -18.71 -7.17
N GLY A 219 20.92 -18.24 -5.92
CA GLY A 219 21.95 -18.50 -4.92
C GLY A 219 23.09 -17.48 -4.90
N ASP A 220 22.99 -16.35 -5.60
CA ASP A 220 24.01 -15.30 -5.56
C ASP A 220 24.17 -14.76 -4.13
N SER A 221 25.42 -14.70 -3.65
CA SER A 221 25.73 -14.35 -2.27
C SER A 221 25.34 -12.91 -1.92
N HIS A 222 25.57 -11.96 -2.82
CA HIS A 222 25.22 -10.56 -2.59
C HIS A 222 23.71 -10.33 -2.60
N ALA A 223 23.01 -10.90 -3.58
CA ALA A 223 21.56 -10.81 -3.67
C ALA A 223 20.87 -11.44 -2.45
N ARG A 224 21.37 -12.61 -1.99
CA ARG A 224 20.88 -13.28 -0.76
C ARG A 224 21.11 -12.41 0.48
N MET A 225 22.29 -11.82 0.62
CA MET A 225 22.59 -10.93 1.74
C MET A 225 21.66 -9.71 1.75
N ILE A 226 21.37 -9.12 0.59
CA ILE A 226 20.41 -8.01 0.48
C ILE A 226 19.03 -8.45 0.95
N MET A 227 18.54 -9.62 0.50
CA MET A 227 17.24 -10.14 0.92
C MET A 227 17.19 -10.48 2.41
N GLN A 228 18.25 -11.03 2.99
CA GLN A 228 18.35 -11.31 4.42
C GLN A 228 18.28 -10.04 5.26
N ASN A 229 19.00 -8.99 4.85
CA ASN A 229 18.98 -7.69 5.53
C ASN A 229 17.58 -7.04 5.44
N ALA A 230 16.98 -7.06 4.26
CA ALA A 230 15.63 -6.55 4.06
C ALA A 230 14.60 -7.29 4.94
N ALA A 231 14.67 -8.61 4.96
CA ALA A 231 13.80 -9.45 5.79
C ALA A 231 13.97 -9.14 7.29
N ALA A 232 15.19 -8.90 7.76
CA ALA A 232 15.42 -8.53 9.15
C ALA A 232 14.76 -7.18 9.52
N MET A 233 14.70 -6.22 8.60
CA MET A 233 13.99 -4.94 8.82
C MET A 233 12.46 -5.17 8.88
N ILE A 234 11.92 -5.99 8.00
CA ILE A 234 10.49 -6.34 8.02
C ILE A 234 10.14 -7.16 9.27
N ASP A 235 10.98 -8.12 9.68
CA ASP A 235 10.83 -8.85 10.94
C ASP A 235 10.74 -7.90 12.13
N ALA A 236 11.62 -6.88 12.18
CA ALA A 236 11.60 -5.88 13.24
C ALA A 236 10.28 -5.10 13.27
N MET A 237 9.75 -4.67 12.10
CA MET A 237 8.45 -3.99 12.03
C MET A 237 7.32 -4.90 12.55
N VAL A 238 7.27 -6.16 12.13
CA VAL A 238 6.25 -7.11 12.57
C VAL A 238 6.34 -7.37 14.08
N ARG A 239 7.54 -7.56 14.62
CA ARG A 239 7.76 -7.74 16.07
C ARG A 239 7.30 -6.52 16.86
N THR A 240 7.66 -5.32 16.40
CA THR A 240 7.25 -4.06 17.06
C THR A 240 5.73 -3.89 17.07
N LEU A 241 5.02 -4.32 16.02
CA LEU A 241 3.55 -4.33 16.02
C LEU A 241 3.01 -5.27 17.11
N PHE A 242 3.54 -6.51 17.21
CA PHE A 242 3.13 -7.46 18.24
C PHE A 242 3.47 -6.98 19.66
N GLU A 243 4.60 -6.30 19.86
CA GLU A 243 5.00 -5.69 21.15
C GLU A 243 4.08 -4.53 21.56
N ARG A 244 3.35 -3.96 20.61
CA ARG A 244 2.30 -2.94 20.85
C ARG A 244 0.89 -3.54 20.94
N ASP A 245 0.78 -4.81 21.33
CA ASP A 245 -0.48 -5.53 21.53
C ASP A 245 -1.35 -5.64 20.26
N VAL A 246 -0.77 -5.54 19.07
CA VAL A 246 -1.49 -5.79 17.83
C VAL A 246 -1.80 -7.29 17.75
N PRO A 247 -3.10 -7.71 17.69
CA PRO A 247 -3.47 -9.11 17.88
C PRO A 247 -3.09 -10.01 16.69
N ARG A 248 -2.96 -9.43 15.51
CA ARG A 248 -2.66 -10.11 14.24
C ARG A 248 -1.96 -9.17 13.28
N VAL A 249 -1.05 -9.67 12.45
CA VAL A 249 -0.31 -8.88 11.46
C VAL A 249 -0.31 -9.64 10.14
N ALA A 250 -0.63 -8.95 9.04
CA ALA A 250 -0.53 -9.50 7.68
C ALA A 250 0.49 -8.72 6.85
N LEU A 251 1.11 -9.37 5.88
CA LEU A 251 1.93 -8.71 4.87
C LEU A 251 1.09 -8.40 3.64
N ILE A 252 1.24 -7.21 3.09
CA ILE A 252 0.61 -6.80 1.83
C ILE A 252 1.58 -6.03 0.94
N GLY A 253 1.21 -5.82 -0.31
CA GLY A 253 2.04 -5.13 -1.30
C GLY A 253 2.74 -6.09 -2.26
N GLY A 254 3.31 -5.53 -3.32
CA GLY A 254 3.85 -6.32 -4.44
C GLY A 254 5.05 -7.21 -4.10
N LEU A 255 5.75 -6.93 -3.00
CA LEU A 255 6.89 -7.72 -2.54
C LEU A 255 6.55 -8.65 -1.36
N SER A 256 5.32 -8.61 -0.83
CA SER A 256 4.93 -9.37 0.37
C SER A 256 5.20 -10.87 0.27
N SER A 257 4.74 -11.51 -0.80
CA SER A 257 4.91 -12.96 -1.01
C SER A 257 6.37 -13.36 -1.15
N ALA A 258 7.17 -12.57 -1.87
CA ALA A 258 8.59 -12.83 -2.03
C ALA A 258 9.34 -12.65 -0.71
N MET A 259 8.99 -11.64 0.07
CA MET A 259 9.61 -11.33 1.35
C MET A 259 9.29 -12.37 2.42
N GLU A 260 8.05 -12.89 2.45
CA GLU A 260 7.59 -13.85 3.47
C GLU A 260 8.50 -15.07 3.58
N ALA A 261 9.04 -15.57 2.46
CA ALA A 261 9.94 -16.71 2.43
C ALA A 261 11.28 -16.46 3.16
N TRP A 262 11.68 -15.19 3.30
CA TRP A 262 12.95 -14.79 3.92
C TRP A 262 12.81 -14.42 5.39
N LEU A 263 11.58 -14.22 5.89
CA LEU A 263 11.33 -13.86 7.29
C LEU A 263 11.75 -14.99 8.25
N ALA A 264 12.08 -14.59 9.47
CA ALA A 264 12.36 -15.52 10.56
C ALA A 264 11.17 -16.49 10.77
N PRO A 265 11.44 -17.81 11.00
CA PRO A 265 10.38 -18.79 11.10
C PRO A 265 9.34 -18.52 12.20
N ASP A 266 9.75 -17.89 13.31
CA ASP A 266 8.86 -17.51 14.40
C ASP A 266 7.94 -16.35 14.02
N VAL A 267 8.42 -15.36 13.27
CA VAL A 267 7.62 -14.25 12.73
C VAL A 267 6.64 -14.80 11.69
N ARG A 268 7.12 -15.56 10.70
CA ARG A 268 6.28 -16.11 9.64
C ARG A 268 5.10 -16.93 10.16
N ARG A 269 5.30 -17.74 11.21
CA ARG A 269 4.23 -18.53 11.83
C ARG A 269 3.14 -17.71 12.52
N ARG A 270 3.42 -16.44 12.86
CA ARG A 270 2.49 -15.52 13.52
C ARG A 270 1.72 -14.64 12.54
N LEU A 271 2.12 -14.63 11.26
CA LEU A 271 1.41 -13.85 10.26
C LEU A 271 0.00 -14.40 10.04
N SER A 272 -0.93 -13.49 9.84
CA SER A 272 -2.30 -13.80 9.45
C SER A 272 -2.48 -13.67 7.93
N HIS A 273 -3.39 -14.47 7.38
CA HIS A 273 -3.80 -14.31 5.99
C HIS A 273 -4.67 -13.05 5.82
N VAL A 274 -4.54 -12.41 4.67
CA VAL A 274 -5.40 -11.30 4.25
C VAL A 274 -6.80 -11.83 3.95
N LYS A 275 -7.83 -11.29 4.63
CA LYS A 275 -9.23 -11.72 4.45
C LYS A 275 -9.88 -11.08 3.22
N SER A 276 -9.60 -9.80 2.95
CA SER A 276 -10.23 -9.04 1.87
C SER A 276 -9.38 -7.83 1.45
N ASP A 277 -9.85 -7.11 0.43
CA ASP A 277 -9.19 -5.93 -0.16
C ASP A 277 -9.45 -4.63 0.62
N ALA A 278 -8.76 -3.55 0.22
CA ALA A 278 -8.92 -2.23 0.81
C ALA A 278 -10.34 -1.66 0.63
N ILE A 279 -11.04 -2.02 -0.45
CA ILE A 279 -12.43 -1.59 -0.68
C ILE A 279 -13.36 -2.19 0.39
N ALA A 280 -13.17 -3.47 0.75
CA ALA A 280 -13.91 -4.08 1.85
C ALA A 280 -13.60 -3.40 3.20
N GLY A 281 -12.34 -2.99 3.40
CA GLY A 281 -11.96 -2.18 4.56
C GLY A 281 -12.67 -0.82 4.59
N ALA A 282 -12.75 -0.13 3.46
CA ALA A 282 -13.48 1.13 3.35
C ALA A 282 -14.98 0.94 3.62
N LEU A 283 -15.60 -0.14 3.11
CA LEU A 283 -16.99 -0.50 3.40
C LEU A 283 -17.23 -0.73 4.90
N SER A 284 -16.27 -1.33 5.60
CA SER A 284 -16.39 -1.60 7.05
C SER A 284 -16.49 -0.33 7.91
N LEU A 285 -16.08 0.83 7.38
CA LEU A 285 -16.16 2.13 8.08
C LEU A 285 -17.59 2.65 8.19
N VAL A 286 -18.47 2.27 7.26
CA VAL A 286 -19.85 2.80 7.15
C VAL A 286 -20.91 1.75 7.35
N ARG A 287 -20.55 0.48 7.41
CA ARG A 287 -21.46 -0.60 7.78
C ARG A 287 -21.68 -0.66 9.29
N PRO A 288 -22.88 -0.93 9.75
CA PRO A 288 -23.11 -1.28 11.15
C PRO A 288 -22.24 -2.48 11.52
N ARG A 289 -21.63 -2.44 12.68
CA ARG A 289 -20.99 -3.64 13.25
C ARG A 289 -22.11 -4.60 13.67
N ALA A 290 -22.00 -5.85 13.22
CA ALA A 290 -22.92 -6.92 13.62
C ALA A 290 -22.82 -7.22 15.12
#